data_6996742b83170a49058ae1e14b47e111
#
_entry.id   6996742b83170a49058ae1e14b47e111
#
_cell.length_a   1.000
_cell.length_b   1.000
_cell.length_c   1.000
_cell.angle_alpha   90.00
_cell.angle_beta   90.00
_cell.angle_gamma   90.00
#
_symmetry.space_group_name_H-M   'P 1'
#
loop_
_entity.id
_entity.type
_entity.pdbx_description
1 polymer ?
#
loop_
_entity_poly.entity_id
_entity_poly.type
_entity_poly.pdbx_seq_one_letter_code
_entity_poly.pdbx_strand_id
1 'polypeptide(L)'
;MRKVAVVMGSISDWSTMKLATDILDEFEVDYDRHIISAHRMPKVLQKFGEQAQENGYAVLIAGAGGAAHLPGMLAANTISPVIGVPIESHALHGMDSLLSIVQMPSGVPVATTAIGSAGAKNAALLAAEILALTDEKVAEKLIEFRQKQTQEAIESEKQF
;
A
#
# COMPACT_ATOMS: atom_id res chain seq x y z
N MET A 1 6.87 12.45 13.70
CA MET A 1 5.58 11.88 13.24
C MET A 1 5.88 10.63 12.43
N ARG A 2 5.13 9.57 12.58
CA ARG A 2 5.32 8.35 11.79
C ARG A 2 4.64 8.52 10.45
N LYS A 3 5.35 8.28 9.34
CA LYS A 3 4.84 8.44 7.96
C LYS A 3 4.78 7.13 7.20
N VAL A 4 4.14 7.15 6.04
CA VAL A 4 4.02 6.01 5.12
C VAL A 4 4.98 6.18 3.95
N ALA A 5 5.66 5.11 3.53
CA ALA A 5 6.34 5.09 2.24
C ALA A 5 5.42 4.49 1.19
N VAL A 6 5.18 5.21 0.09
CA VAL A 6 4.48 4.69 -1.10
C VAL A 6 5.52 4.40 -2.16
N VAL A 7 5.79 3.12 -2.38
CA VAL A 7 6.87 2.64 -3.25
C VAL A 7 6.28 1.93 -4.47
N MET A 8 6.79 2.20 -5.64
CA MET A 8 6.36 1.55 -6.89
C MET A 8 7.55 1.14 -7.74
N GLY A 9 7.40 0.09 -8.52
CA GLY A 9 8.46 -0.47 -9.35
C GLY A 9 8.79 0.37 -10.59
N SER A 10 7.82 1.16 -11.06
CA SER A 10 7.91 2.00 -12.25
C SER A 10 6.98 3.19 -12.15
N ILE A 11 7.29 4.27 -12.88
CA ILE A 11 6.37 5.41 -13.01
C ILE A 11 5.03 5.02 -13.66
N SER A 12 4.99 3.95 -14.45
CA SER A 12 3.75 3.41 -15.03
C SER A 12 2.72 2.98 -13.98
N ASP A 13 3.16 2.65 -12.78
CA ASP A 13 2.30 2.21 -11.69
C ASP A 13 1.62 3.40 -10.97
N TRP A 14 2.07 4.62 -11.26
CA TRP A 14 1.60 5.81 -10.57
C TRP A 14 0.10 6.06 -10.72
N SER A 15 -0.48 5.80 -11.89
CA SER A 15 -1.92 5.97 -12.10
C SER A 15 -2.78 5.18 -11.09
N THR A 16 -2.30 4.01 -10.68
CA THR A 16 -2.93 3.17 -9.64
C THR A 16 -2.51 3.63 -8.25
N MET A 17 -1.20 3.81 -8.01
CA MET A 17 -0.67 4.13 -6.69
C MET A 17 -1.05 5.52 -6.19
N LYS A 18 -1.35 6.45 -7.12
CA LYS A 18 -1.92 7.76 -6.77
C LYS A 18 -3.19 7.64 -5.92
N LEU A 19 -4.03 6.63 -6.17
CA LEU A 19 -5.24 6.41 -5.39
C LEU A 19 -4.96 6.07 -3.91
N ALA A 20 -3.80 5.49 -3.61
CA ALA A 20 -3.37 5.32 -2.23
C ALA A 20 -2.99 6.66 -1.61
N THR A 21 -2.25 7.51 -2.33
CA THR A 21 -1.88 8.83 -1.82
C THR A 21 -3.08 9.75 -1.64
N ASP A 22 -4.10 9.67 -2.51
CA ASP A 22 -5.33 10.45 -2.36
C ASP A 22 -6.05 10.10 -1.04
N ILE A 23 -6.06 8.82 -0.64
CA ILE A 23 -6.60 8.38 0.66
C ILE A 23 -5.72 8.89 1.82
N LEU A 24 -4.39 8.79 1.70
CA LEU A 24 -3.49 9.28 2.75
C LEU A 24 -3.64 10.79 2.97
N ASP A 25 -3.83 11.56 1.89
CA ASP A 25 -4.12 13.00 1.94
C ASP A 25 -5.46 13.28 2.67
N GLU A 26 -6.52 12.52 2.38
CA GLU A 26 -7.83 12.64 3.06
C GLU A 26 -7.70 12.39 4.57
N PHE A 27 -6.87 11.43 4.96
CA PHE A 27 -6.60 11.12 6.38
C PHE A 27 -5.53 12.01 7.03
N GLU A 28 -4.93 12.96 6.29
CA GLU A 28 -3.82 13.81 6.74
C GLU A 28 -2.63 12.98 7.28
N VAL A 29 -2.37 11.85 6.63
CA VAL A 29 -1.23 10.99 6.94
C VAL A 29 -0.04 11.40 6.08
N ASP A 30 1.06 11.75 6.71
CA ASP A 30 2.31 12.07 6.00
C ASP A 30 2.86 10.88 5.24
N TYR A 31 3.31 11.11 4.01
CA TYR A 31 3.93 10.07 3.19
C TYR A 31 5.02 10.61 2.26
N ASP A 32 5.92 9.72 1.85
CA ASP A 32 6.86 9.96 0.76
C ASP A 32 6.60 8.98 -0.39
N ARG A 33 6.92 9.40 -1.62
CA ARG A 33 6.74 8.60 -2.83
C ARG A 33 8.11 8.22 -3.40
N HIS A 34 8.26 6.94 -3.75
CA HIS A 34 9.50 6.40 -4.28
C HIS A 34 9.26 5.51 -5.50
N ILE A 35 10.16 5.60 -6.47
CA ILE A 35 10.26 4.63 -7.56
C ILE A 35 11.52 3.81 -7.31
N ILE A 36 11.33 2.54 -6.98
CA ILE A 36 12.42 1.60 -6.72
C ILE A 36 12.12 0.29 -7.46
N SER A 37 12.80 0.07 -8.58
CA SER A 37 12.66 -1.18 -9.32
C SER A 37 13.42 -2.30 -8.62
N ALA A 38 12.72 -3.32 -8.15
CA ALA A 38 13.31 -4.45 -7.45
C ALA A 38 14.41 -5.14 -8.28
N HIS A 39 14.16 -5.33 -9.58
CA HIS A 39 15.08 -6.02 -10.48
C HIS A 39 16.22 -5.17 -11.03
N ARG A 40 15.99 -3.84 -11.15
CA ARG A 40 16.98 -2.91 -11.75
C ARG A 40 17.74 -2.09 -10.72
N MET A 41 17.23 -2.00 -9.48
CA MET A 41 17.79 -1.22 -8.39
C MET A 41 17.91 -2.04 -7.09
N PRO A 42 18.43 -3.28 -7.11
CA PRO A 42 18.37 -4.19 -5.96
C PRO A 42 19.10 -3.66 -4.72
N LYS A 43 20.26 -3.01 -4.90
CA LYS A 43 21.00 -2.41 -3.77
C LYS A 43 20.30 -1.20 -3.16
N VAL A 44 19.61 -0.40 -3.99
CA VAL A 44 18.81 0.74 -3.51
C VAL A 44 17.61 0.22 -2.71
N LEU A 45 16.94 -0.82 -3.20
CA LEU A 45 15.83 -1.47 -2.51
C LEU A 45 16.26 -2.01 -1.15
N GLN A 46 17.37 -2.75 -1.09
CA GLN A 46 17.89 -3.32 0.15
C GLN A 46 18.15 -2.20 1.18
N LYS A 47 18.93 -1.20 0.79
CA LYS A 47 19.25 -0.06 1.67
C LYS A 47 18.01 0.69 2.13
N PHE A 48 17.03 0.88 1.24
CA PHE A 48 15.77 1.53 1.58
C PHE A 48 14.99 0.75 2.64
N GLY A 49 14.89 -0.59 2.49
CA GLY A 49 14.24 -1.46 3.46
C GLY A 49 14.95 -1.42 4.84
N GLU A 50 16.27 -1.58 4.85
CA GLU A 50 17.10 -1.55 6.06
C GLU A 50 16.95 -0.23 6.84
N GLN A 51 16.83 0.89 6.13
CA GLN A 51 16.73 2.23 6.71
C GLN A 51 15.29 2.73 6.93
N ALA A 52 14.28 1.92 6.62
CA ALA A 52 12.88 2.35 6.62
C ALA A 52 12.45 2.95 7.97
N GLN A 53 12.80 2.30 9.08
CA GLN A 53 12.45 2.79 10.43
C GLN A 53 13.24 4.04 10.82
N GLU A 54 14.52 4.12 10.49
CA GLU A 54 15.36 5.29 10.75
C GLU A 54 14.83 6.52 10.00
N ASN A 55 14.28 6.31 8.79
CA ASN A 55 13.64 7.36 7.98
C ASN A 55 12.21 7.70 8.44
N GLY A 56 11.72 7.07 9.53
CA GLY A 56 10.41 7.35 10.12
C GLY A 56 9.23 6.65 9.44
N TYR A 57 9.47 5.67 8.56
CA TYR A 57 8.39 4.92 7.92
C TYR A 57 7.81 3.86 8.87
N ALA A 58 6.55 4.07 9.27
CA ALA A 58 5.81 3.11 10.08
C ALA A 58 5.26 1.95 9.24
N VAL A 59 4.88 2.25 8.00
CA VAL A 59 4.30 1.29 7.04
C VAL A 59 4.84 1.58 5.65
N LEU A 60 5.08 0.54 4.86
CA LEU A 60 5.44 0.64 3.45
C LEU A 60 4.30 0.08 2.61
N ILE A 61 3.75 0.88 1.69
CA ILE A 61 2.82 0.45 0.66
C ILE A 61 3.62 0.26 -0.62
N ALA A 62 3.64 -0.96 -1.16
CA ALA A 62 4.46 -1.30 -2.31
C ALA A 62 3.60 -1.82 -3.47
N GLY A 63 3.54 -1.07 -4.57
CA GLY A 63 2.85 -1.46 -5.80
C GLY A 63 3.80 -2.04 -6.84
N ALA A 64 3.44 -3.18 -7.41
CA ALA A 64 4.21 -3.81 -8.47
C ALA A 64 3.34 -4.65 -9.41
N GLY A 65 3.72 -4.73 -10.68
CA GLY A 65 3.03 -5.49 -11.72
C GLY A 65 3.90 -6.59 -12.35
N GLY A 66 3.24 -7.56 -12.94
CA GLY A 66 3.89 -8.71 -13.57
C GLY A 66 4.60 -9.61 -12.56
N ALA A 67 5.91 -9.81 -12.74
CA ALA A 67 6.78 -10.40 -11.71
C ALA A 67 6.95 -9.42 -10.55
N ALA A 68 5.93 -9.26 -9.76
CA ALA A 68 5.76 -8.21 -8.76
C ALA A 68 6.54 -8.52 -7.46
N HIS A 69 7.87 -8.59 -7.55
CA HIS A 69 8.74 -9.00 -6.44
C HIS A 69 9.02 -7.87 -5.43
N LEU A 70 8.73 -6.62 -5.77
CA LEU A 70 9.05 -5.46 -4.93
C LEU A 70 8.52 -5.57 -3.50
N PRO A 71 7.24 -5.89 -3.24
CA PRO A 71 6.73 -5.97 -1.88
C PRO A 71 7.44 -7.02 -1.02
N GLY A 72 7.64 -8.23 -1.58
CA GLY A 72 8.33 -9.32 -0.89
C GLY A 72 9.80 -9.01 -0.62
N MET A 73 10.50 -8.40 -1.58
CA MET A 73 11.88 -7.98 -1.40
C MET A 73 12.04 -6.85 -0.38
N LEU A 74 11.09 -5.92 -0.30
CA LEU A 74 11.06 -4.92 0.78
C LEU A 74 10.83 -5.60 2.14
N ALA A 75 9.83 -6.48 2.23
CA ALA A 75 9.51 -7.18 3.49
C ALA A 75 10.69 -8.02 4.01
N ALA A 76 11.51 -8.57 3.13
CA ALA A 76 12.72 -9.31 3.50
C ALA A 76 13.84 -8.41 4.08
N ASN A 77 13.78 -7.10 3.89
CA ASN A 77 14.81 -6.15 4.29
C ASN A 77 14.34 -5.14 5.37
N THR A 78 13.15 -5.31 5.93
CA THR A 78 12.62 -4.41 6.95
C THR A 78 11.77 -5.15 7.96
N ILE A 79 11.61 -4.57 9.15
CA ILE A 79 10.62 -5.00 10.15
C ILE A 79 9.40 -4.07 10.20
N SER A 80 9.35 -3.04 9.36
CA SER A 80 8.13 -2.25 9.18
C SER A 80 7.11 -3.07 8.39
N PRO A 81 5.81 -3.01 8.73
CA PRO A 81 4.75 -3.66 7.94
C PRO A 81 4.81 -3.27 6.47
N VAL A 82 4.73 -4.26 5.59
CA VAL A 82 4.66 -4.06 4.13
C VAL A 82 3.28 -4.49 3.64
N ILE A 83 2.64 -3.59 2.90
CA ILE A 83 1.35 -3.81 2.24
C ILE A 83 1.60 -3.85 0.74
N GLY A 84 1.32 -4.98 0.11
CA GLY A 84 1.51 -5.20 -1.32
C GLY A 84 0.25 -4.88 -2.12
N VAL A 85 0.40 -4.08 -3.17
CA VAL A 85 -0.65 -3.76 -4.13
C VAL A 85 -0.33 -4.41 -5.46
N PRO A 86 -1.08 -5.45 -5.87
CA PRO A 86 -0.94 -6.03 -7.20
C PRO A 86 -1.41 -5.02 -8.26
N ILE A 87 -0.50 -4.59 -9.14
CA ILE A 87 -0.85 -3.72 -10.26
C ILE A 87 -1.41 -4.56 -11.40
N GLU A 88 -2.48 -4.10 -12.01
CA GLU A 88 -3.07 -4.77 -13.16
C GLU A 88 -2.06 -4.83 -14.31
N SER A 89 -1.84 -6.04 -14.85
CA SER A 89 -0.95 -6.30 -15.98
C SER A 89 -1.76 -6.56 -17.25
N HIS A 90 -1.15 -6.28 -18.40
CA HIS A 90 -1.82 -6.44 -19.69
C HIS A 90 -2.09 -7.91 -20.03
N ALA A 91 -1.11 -8.79 -19.78
CA ALA A 91 -1.17 -10.19 -20.21
C ALA A 91 -2.11 -11.07 -19.39
N LEU A 92 -2.11 -10.89 -18.06
CA LEU A 92 -2.85 -11.75 -17.11
C LEU A 92 -3.77 -10.95 -16.17
N HIS A 93 -4.10 -9.70 -16.53
CA HIS A 93 -5.05 -8.84 -15.80
C HIS A 93 -4.73 -8.72 -14.29
N GLY A 94 -3.45 -8.76 -13.94
CA GLY A 94 -2.97 -8.62 -12.57
C GLY A 94 -2.91 -9.92 -11.77
N MET A 95 -3.33 -11.06 -12.32
CA MET A 95 -3.22 -12.35 -11.63
C MET A 95 -1.76 -12.75 -11.41
N ASP A 96 -0.87 -12.49 -12.37
CA ASP A 96 0.58 -12.63 -12.25
C ASP A 96 1.14 -11.75 -11.13
N SER A 97 0.70 -10.50 -11.04
CA SER A 97 1.07 -9.58 -9.95
C SER A 97 0.61 -10.10 -8.59
N LEU A 98 -0.65 -10.51 -8.49
CA LEU A 98 -1.21 -11.05 -7.25
C LEU A 98 -0.46 -12.30 -6.78
N LEU A 99 -0.26 -13.28 -7.66
CA LEU A 99 0.41 -14.53 -7.32
C LEU A 99 1.90 -14.32 -6.99
N SER A 100 2.54 -13.30 -7.55
CA SER A 100 3.92 -12.93 -7.22
C SER A 100 4.05 -12.32 -5.81
N ILE A 101 2.97 -11.80 -5.23
CA ILE A 101 2.97 -11.07 -3.95
C ILE A 101 2.39 -11.93 -2.81
N VAL A 102 1.28 -12.65 -3.06
CA VAL A 102 0.45 -13.21 -1.99
C VAL A 102 1.06 -14.46 -1.31
N GLN A 103 1.81 -15.29 -2.05
CA GLN A 103 2.36 -16.56 -1.55
C GLN A 103 3.73 -16.39 -0.88
N MET A 104 3.80 -15.50 0.12
CA MET A 104 5.03 -15.27 0.87
C MET A 104 5.41 -16.47 1.76
N PRO A 105 6.71 -16.76 1.92
CA PRO A 105 7.17 -17.81 2.82
C PRO A 105 6.91 -17.44 4.28
N SER A 106 6.78 -18.46 5.13
CA SER A 106 6.69 -18.25 6.58
C SER A 106 7.88 -17.45 7.10
N GLY A 107 7.61 -16.42 7.89
CA GLY A 107 8.61 -15.53 8.48
C GLY A 107 8.80 -14.19 7.75
N VAL A 108 8.29 -14.05 6.52
CA VAL A 108 8.38 -12.79 5.75
C VAL A 108 6.97 -12.41 5.25
N PRO A 109 6.13 -11.79 6.08
CA PRO A 109 4.76 -11.46 5.72
C PRO A 109 4.66 -10.23 4.82
N VAL A 110 3.72 -10.26 3.87
CA VAL A 110 3.22 -9.11 3.11
C VAL A 110 1.70 -9.11 3.17
N ALA A 111 1.10 -8.03 3.66
CA ALA A 111 -0.34 -7.86 3.63
C ALA A 111 -0.78 -7.51 2.20
N THR A 112 -1.34 -8.48 1.49
CA THR A 112 -1.68 -8.30 0.07
C THR A 112 -3.11 -7.82 -0.10
N THR A 113 -3.32 -6.74 -0.86
CA THR A 113 -4.63 -6.17 -1.16
C THR A 113 -5.18 -6.64 -2.51
N ALA A 114 -6.33 -6.11 -2.92
CA ALA A 114 -6.94 -6.43 -4.21
C ALA A 114 -6.09 -5.91 -5.40
N ILE A 115 -6.32 -6.46 -6.57
CA ILE A 115 -5.68 -6.01 -7.82
C ILE A 115 -6.17 -4.60 -8.18
N GLY A 116 -5.25 -3.72 -8.56
CA GLY A 116 -5.54 -2.43 -9.16
C GLY A 116 -6.08 -1.38 -8.18
N SER A 117 -7.04 -0.59 -8.64
CA SER A 117 -7.51 0.62 -7.94
C SER A 117 -8.07 0.37 -6.55
N ALA A 118 -8.88 -0.69 -6.39
CA ALA A 118 -9.43 -1.05 -5.09
C ALA A 118 -8.33 -1.44 -4.09
N GLY A 119 -7.32 -2.17 -4.58
CA GLY A 119 -6.17 -2.59 -3.79
C GLY A 119 -5.32 -1.41 -3.30
N ALA A 120 -5.08 -0.42 -4.17
CA ALA A 120 -4.33 0.78 -3.80
C ALA A 120 -5.04 1.58 -2.69
N LYS A 121 -6.37 1.79 -2.81
CA LYS A 121 -7.18 2.46 -1.78
C LYS A 121 -7.17 1.68 -0.47
N ASN A 122 -7.41 0.37 -0.53
CA ASN A 122 -7.43 -0.49 0.66
C ASN A 122 -6.05 -0.59 1.33
N ALA A 123 -4.96 -0.51 0.58
CA ALA A 123 -3.62 -0.46 1.14
C ALA A 123 -3.40 0.79 1.99
N ALA A 124 -3.88 1.94 1.53
CA ALA A 124 -3.81 3.19 2.30
C ALA A 124 -4.72 3.15 3.53
N LEU A 125 -5.93 2.60 3.41
CA LEU A 125 -6.82 2.41 4.55
C LEU A 125 -6.20 1.48 5.60
N LEU A 126 -5.61 0.36 5.19
CA LEU A 126 -4.93 -0.56 6.10
C LEU A 126 -3.72 0.11 6.78
N ALA A 127 -2.95 0.92 6.03
CA ALA A 127 -1.86 1.71 6.62
C ALA A 127 -2.39 2.71 7.66
N ALA A 128 -3.50 3.40 7.37
CA ALA A 128 -4.16 4.30 8.31
C ALA A 128 -4.68 3.54 9.54
N GLU A 129 -5.28 2.35 9.38
CA GLU A 129 -5.72 1.49 10.49
C GLU A 129 -4.54 1.08 11.41
N ILE A 130 -3.37 0.76 10.83
CA ILE A 130 -2.16 0.46 11.62
C ILE A 130 -1.69 1.69 12.39
N LEU A 131 -1.70 2.88 11.77
CA LEU A 131 -1.31 4.12 12.44
C LEU A 131 -2.30 4.53 13.53
N ALA A 132 -3.59 4.30 13.31
CA ALA A 132 -4.67 4.57 14.26
C ALA A 132 -4.55 3.84 15.60
N LEU A 133 -3.77 2.75 15.66
CA LEU A 133 -3.47 2.06 16.93
C LEU A 133 -2.74 2.96 17.93
N THR A 134 -2.09 4.03 17.48
CA THR A 134 -1.32 4.96 18.30
C THR A 134 -1.55 6.42 17.97
N ASP A 135 -2.45 6.73 17.02
CA ASP A 135 -2.79 8.08 16.60
C ASP A 135 -4.31 8.27 16.60
N GLU A 136 -4.81 8.97 17.63
CA GLU A 136 -6.24 9.20 17.83
C GLU A 136 -6.88 10.01 16.70
N LYS A 137 -6.15 10.95 16.08
CA LYS A 137 -6.68 11.76 14.99
C LYS A 137 -6.96 10.91 13.74
N VAL A 138 -6.06 9.98 13.44
CA VAL A 138 -6.25 9.03 12.33
C VAL A 138 -7.42 8.09 12.65
N ALA A 139 -7.54 7.64 13.92
CA ALA A 139 -8.65 6.80 14.35
C ALA A 139 -10.01 7.50 14.19
N GLU A 140 -10.14 8.77 14.60
CA GLU A 140 -11.35 9.56 14.42
C GLU A 140 -11.75 9.67 12.95
N LYS A 141 -10.80 10.00 12.06
CA LYS A 141 -11.04 10.06 10.61
C LYS A 141 -11.49 8.74 10.00
N LEU A 142 -10.95 7.62 10.46
CA LEU A 142 -11.38 6.29 10.03
C LEU A 142 -12.84 6.02 10.44
N ILE A 143 -13.24 6.41 11.65
CA ILE A 143 -14.62 6.27 12.14
C ILE A 143 -15.57 7.11 11.25
N GLU A 144 -15.24 8.36 11.00
CA GLU A 144 -16.02 9.25 10.12
C GLU A 144 -16.13 8.68 8.70
N PHE A 145 -15.04 8.22 8.15
CA PHE A 145 -15.00 7.58 6.83
C PHE A 145 -15.96 6.38 6.75
N ARG A 146 -15.93 5.48 7.76
CA ARG A 146 -16.81 4.32 7.82
C ARG A 146 -18.29 4.71 7.95
N GLN A 147 -18.59 5.72 8.76
CA GLN A 147 -19.95 6.25 8.90
C GLN A 147 -20.48 6.82 7.57
N LYS A 148 -19.64 7.60 6.88
CA LYS A 148 -19.96 8.16 5.56
C LYS A 148 -20.24 7.06 4.53
N GLN A 149 -19.37 6.05 4.43
CA GLN A 149 -19.59 4.90 3.55
C GLN A 149 -20.92 4.19 3.82
N THR A 150 -21.23 3.98 5.10
CA THR A 150 -22.50 3.35 5.50
C THR A 150 -23.69 4.20 5.06
N GLN A 151 -23.64 5.51 5.28
CA GLN A 151 -24.71 6.43 4.90
C GLN A 151 -24.91 6.47 3.38
N GLU A 152 -23.82 6.55 2.61
CA GLU A 152 -23.87 6.52 1.14
C GLU A 152 -24.49 5.21 0.61
N ALA A 153 -24.15 4.08 1.23
CA ALA A 153 -24.73 2.78 0.87
C ALA A 153 -26.24 2.72 1.16
N ILE A 154 -26.69 3.22 2.33
CA ILE A 154 -28.11 3.31 2.68
C ILE A 154 -28.85 4.24 1.72
N GLU A 155 -28.27 5.37 1.36
CA GLU A 155 -28.89 6.33 0.44
C GLU A 155 -29.01 5.80 -0.98
N SER A 156 -28.10 4.91 -1.39
CA SER A 156 -28.16 4.30 -2.73
C SER A 156 -29.42 3.44 -2.94
N GLU A 157 -30.02 2.90 -1.87
CA GLU A 157 -31.28 2.15 -1.94
C GLU A 157 -32.44 3.02 -2.45
N LYS A 158 -32.38 4.34 -2.22
CA LYS A 158 -33.42 5.29 -2.67
C LYS A 158 -33.42 5.53 -4.19
N GLN A 159 -32.45 4.96 -4.93
CA GLN A 159 -32.33 5.11 -6.38
C GLN A 159 -33.21 4.09 -7.15
N PHE A 160 -33.84 3.17 -6.45
CA PHE A 160 -34.84 2.24 -6.96
C PHE A 160 -36.25 2.76 -6.57
#